data_07caaf94fdc6f9c08ed37bfb663181f6
#
_entry.id   07caaf94fdc6f9c08ed37bfb663181f6
#
_cell.length_a   1.000
_cell.length_b   1.000
_cell.length_c   1.000
_cell.angle_alpha   90.00
_cell.angle_beta   90.00
_cell.angle_gamma   90.00
#
_symmetry.space_group_name_H-M   'P 1'
#
loop_
_entity.id
_entity.type
_entity.pdbx_description
1 polymer ?
#
loop_
_entity_poly.entity_id
_entity_poly.type
_entity_poly.pdbx_seq_one_letter_code
_entity_poly.pdbx_strand_id
1 'polypeptide(L)' 'MLTAEEIIKYLIELVQLNLEELEAAIDENNLFLYGEKIAYIECLEVLQKWEHAADFGLDYDIEKRFPVR' A
#
# COMPACT_ATOMS: atom_id res chain seq x y z
N MET A 1 -22.50 -10.92 0.30
CA MET A 1 -21.91 -9.76 0.98
C MET A 1 -20.54 -10.10 1.52
N LEU A 2 -19.57 -9.20 1.36
CA LEU A 2 -18.21 -9.43 1.85
C LEU A 2 -18.15 -9.20 3.35
N THR A 3 -17.36 -10.02 4.05
CA THR A 3 -17.05 -9.79 5.46
C THR A 3 -16.05 -8.64 5.58
N ALA A 4 -15.90 -8.10 6.80
CA ALA A 4 -14.90 -7.07 7.05
C ALA A 4 -13.49 -7.56 6.72
N GLU A 5 -13.17 -8.81 7.05
CA GLU A 5 -11.87 -9.39 6.70
C GLU A 5 -11.64 -9.45 5.21
N GLU A 6 -12.66 -9.85 4.45
CA GLU A 6 -12.56 -9.90 2.99
C GLU A 6 -12.35 -8.51 2.41
N ILE A 7 -13.05 -7.50 2.94
CA ILE A 7 -12.87 -6.12 2.49
C ILE A 7 -11.46 -5.63 2.77
N ILE A 8 -10.94 -5.90 3.97
CA ILE A 8 -9.58 -5.48 4.33
C ILE A 8 -8.56 -6.19 3.43
N LYS A 9 -8.75 -7.46 3.17
CA LYS A 9 -7.88 -8.22 2.26
C LYS A 9 -7.86 -7.58 0.87
N TYR A 10 -9.02 -7.22 0.34
CA TYR A 10 -9.11 -6.56 -0.96
C TYR A 10 -8.41 -5.21 -0.95
N LEU A 11 -8.55 -4.45 0.14
CA LEU A 11 -7.87 -3.15 0.24
C LEU A 11 -6.36 -3.32 0.24
N ILE A 12 -5.84 -4.29 0.97
CA ILE A 12 -4.40 -4.57 0.98
C ILE A 12 -3.90 -4.89 -0.42
N GLU A 13 -4.59 -5.79 -1.11
CA GLU A 13 -4.21 -6.18 -2.47
C GLU A 13 -4.27 -5.01 -3.44
N LEU A 14 -5.35 -4.23 -3.38
CA LEU A 14 -5.55 -3.10 -4.28
C LEU A 14 -4.51 -2.01 -4.06
N VAL A 15 -4.23 -1.66 -2.81
CA VAL A 15 -3.26 -0.61 -2.51
C VAL A 15 -1.86 -1.05 -2.92
N GLN A 16 -1.49 -2.31 -2.69
CA GLN A 16 -0.20 -2.82 -3.12
C GLN A 16 -0.06 -2.78 -4.64
N LEU A 17 -1.10 -3.18 -5.36
CA LEU A 17 -1.09 -3.14 -6.81
C LEU A 17 -0.92 -1.71 -7.33
N ASN A 18 -1.66 -0.77 -6.74
CA ASN A 18 -1.54 0.64 -7.13
C ASN A 18 -0.16 1.19 -6.85
N LEU A 19 0.47 0.80 -5.73
CA LEU A 19 1.84 1.21 -5.43
C LEU A 19 2.84 0.66 -6.44
N GLU A 20 2.69 -0.60 -6.82
CA GLU A 20 3.58 -1.20 -7.82
C GLU A 20 3.45 -0.49 -9.17
N GLU A 21 2.24 -0.15 -9.56
CA GLU A 21 2.00 0.60 -10.80
C GLU A 21 2.58 2.00 -10.73
N LEU A 22 2.44 2.66 -9.58
CA LEU A 22 3.01 4.00 -9.39
C LEU A 22 4.53 3.98 -9.42
N GLU A 23 5.15 2.98 -8.82
CA GLU A 23 6.61 2.85 -8.86
C GLU A 23 7.13 2.72 -10.29
N ALA A 24 6.41 1.99 -11.13
CA ALA A 24 6.79 1.83 -12.53
C ALA A 24 6.60 3.11 -13.35
N ALA A 25 5.65 3.96 -12.95
CA ALA A 25 5.29 5.17 -13.69
C ALA A 25 5.90 6.44 -13.12
N ILE A 26 6.44 6.38 -11.89
CA ILE A 26 6.83 7.59 -11.19
C ILE A 26 8.05 8.24 -11.83
N ASP A 27 7.96 9.55 -12.05
CA ASP A 27 9.03 10.38 -12.54
C ASP A 27 9.37 11.35 -11.39
N GLU A 28 10.64 11.54 -11.12
CA GLU A 28 11.09 12.43 -10.06
C GLU A 28 10.52 13.85 -10.17
N ASN A 29 10.18 14.25 -11.39
CA ASN A 29 9.61 15.56 -11.65
C ASN A 29 8.09 15.62 -11.51
N ASN A 30 7.43 14.47 -11.26
CA ASN A 30 5.99 14.43 -11.13
C ASN A 30 5.57 14.38 -9.67
N LEU A 31 5.37 15.57 -9.09
CA LEU A 31 5.00 15.70 -7.68
C LEU A 31 3.62 15.11 -7.37
N PHE A 32 2.72 15.09 -8.36
CA PHE A 32 1.40 14.53 -8.17
C PHE A 32 1.48 13.02 -7.92
N LEU A 33 2.21 12.29 -8.76
CA LEU A 33 2.39 10.84 -8.59
C LEU A 33 3.15 10.52 -7.31
N TYR A 34 4.10 11.35 -6.96
CA TYR A 34 4.85 11.20 -5.71
C TYR A 34 3.93 11.33 -4.50
N GLY A 35 3.03 12.32 -4.52
CA GLY A 35 2.05 12.50 -3.46
C GLY A 35 1.09 11.32 -3.33
N GLU A 36 0.64 10.76 -4.46
CA GLU A 36 -0.20 9.56 -4.46
C GLU A 36 0.53 8.38 -3.82
N LYS A 37 1.82 8.22 -4.16
CA LYS A 37 2.62 7.14 -3.59
C LYS A 37 2.67 7.23 -2.08
N ILE A 38 2.92 8.43 -1.55
CA ILE A 38 2.98 8.65 -0.10
C ILE A 38 1.65 8.30 0.55
N ALA A 39 0.54 8.72 -0.05
CA ALA A 39 -0.79 8.45 0.47
C ALA A 39 -1.07 6.93 0.54
N TYR A 40 -0.72 6.19 -0.50
CA TYR A 40 -0.91 4.74 -0.50
C TYR A 40 0.00 4.05 0.52
N ILE A 41 1.24 4.53 0.69
CA ILE A 41 2.13 3.99 1.71
C ILE A 41 1.53 4.17 3.10
N GLU A 42 1.00 5.36 3.38
CA GLU A 42 0.33 5.62 4.65
C GLU A 42 -0.88 4.70 4.85
N CYS A 43 -1.64 4.45 3.80
CA CYS A 43 -2.76 3.51 3.87
C CYS A 43 -2.30 2.11 4.25
N LEU A 44 -1.22 1.61 3.63
CA LEU A 44 -0.69 0.31 3.97
C LEU A 44 -0.19 0.25 5.40
N GLU A 45 0.46 1.32 5.87
CA GLU A 45 0.96 1.37 7.24
C GLU A 45 -0.19 1.32 8.26
N VAL A 46 -1.31 1.98 7.96
CA VAL A 46 -2.50 1.89 8.80
C VAL A 46 -3.08 0.48 8.77
N LEU A 47 -3.20 -0.11 7.59
CA LEU A 47 -3.71 -1.47 7.45
C LEU A 47 -2.81 -2.49 8.16
N GLN A 48 -1.50 -2.23 8.21
CA GLN A 48 -0.54 -3.11 8.88
C GLN A 48 -0.73 -3.14 10.41
N LYS A 49 -1.44 -2.16 10.97
CA LYS A 49 -1.73 -2.13 12.40
C LYS A 49 -2.80 -3.15 12.80
N TRP A 50 -3.54 -3.67 11.83
CA TRP A 50 -4.51 -4.72 12.08
C TRP A 50 -3.78 -5.99 12.52
N GLU A 51 -4.31 -6.64 13.58
CA GLU A 51 -3.65 -7.82 14.17
C GLU A 51 -3.48 -8.99 13.20
N HIS A 52 -4.32 -9.09 12.18
CA HIS A 52 -4.25 -10.15 11.19
C HIS A 52 -3.59 -9.72 9.86
N ALA A 53 -2.99 -8.55 9.83
CA ALA A 53 -2.40 -8.03 8.59
C ALA A 53 -1.36 -8.97 7.99
N ALA A 54 -0.53 -9.57 8.83
CA ALA A 54 0.51 -10.49 8.37
C ALA A 54 -0.08 -11.73 7.70
N ASP A 55 -1.25 -12.18 8.16
CA ASP A 55 -1.93 -13.34 7.58
C ASP A 55 -2.39 -13.08 6.14
N PHE A 56 -2.52 -11.82 5.76
CA PHE A 56 -2.98 -11.41 4.44
C PHE A 56 -1.87 -10.73 3.63
N GLY A 57 -0.62 -10.98 3.99
CA GLY A 57 0.52 -10.57 3.18
C GLY A 57 1.22 -9.29 3.60
N LEU A 58 0.76 -8.60 4.64
CA LEU A 58 1.42 -7.39 5.15
C LEU A 58 2.40 -7.73 6.28
N ASP A 59 3.37 -8.56 5.98
CA ASP A 59 4.37 -9.02 6.95
C ASP A 59 5.77 -8.49 6.64
N TYR A 60 5.86 -7.41 5.90
CA TYR A 60 7.14 -6.84 5.46
C TYR A 60 7.24 -5.37 5.86
N ASP A 61 8.45 -4.83 5.77
CA ASP A 61 8.69 -3.40 6.03
C ASP A 61 8.26 -2.60 4.80
N ILE A 62 7.14 -1.89 4.94
CA ILE A 62 6.53 -1.17 3.85
C ILE A 62 7.47 -0.09 3.28
N GLU A 63 8.18 0.63 4.15
CA GLU A 63 9.08 1.69 3.71
C GLU A 63 10.29 1.15 2.97
N LYS A 64 10.72 -0.06 3.27
CA LYS A 64 11.81 -0.70 2.54
C LYS A 64 11.34 -1.21 1.18
N ARG A 65 10.13 -1.73 1.12
CA ARG A 65 9.56 -2.24 -0.13
C ARG A 65 9.19 -1.11 -1.09
N PHE A 66 8.69 -0.01 -0.54
CA PHE A 66 8.28 1.18 -1.30
C PHE A 66 8.96 2.41 -0.73
N PRO A 67 10.25 2.63 -1.05
CA PRO A 67 11.00 3.74 -0.45
C PRO A 67 10.41 5.10 -0.81
N VAL A 68 10.33 5.96 0.18
CA VAL A 68 9.94 7.37 0.00
C VAL A 68 11.22 8.18 -0.19
N ARG A 69 11.25 8.98 -1.24
CA ARG A 69 12.40 9.84 -1.53
C ARG A 69 11.96 11.27 -1.65
#